data_b2d3140793f3de7d9a1fec14175bb6d6
#
_entry.id   b2d3140793f3de7d9a1fec14175bb6d6
#
_cell.length_a   1.000
_cell.length_b   1.000
_cell.length_c   1.000
_cell.angle_alpha   90.00
_cell.angle_beta   90.00
_cell.angle_gamma   90.00
#
_symmetry.space_group_name_H-M   'P 1'
#
loop_
_entity.id
_entity.type
_entity.pdbx_description
1 polymer ?
#
loop_
_entity_poly.entity_id
_entity_poly.type
_entity_poly.pdbx_seq_one_letter_code
_entity_poly.pdbx_strand_id
1 'polypeptide(L)'
;DYPSGTALMLGKGIATGKNKNLYNLIGKKYLNRKTFPYGKKINFNSIRKGEIIGEHEVKFSNGKEIITLNHEAFDRALYSEGALSAGKWLMTKKPGLYSMRDLMNFK
;
A
#
# COMPACT_ATOMS: atom_id res chain seq x y z
N ASP A 1 -7.24 2.86 12.65
CA ASP A 1 -7.23 1.99 11.48
C ASP A 1 -6.12 0.96 11.53
N TYR A 2 -6.48 -0.30 11.54
CA TYR A 2 -5.55 -1.42 11.47
C TYR A 2 -6.12 -2.46 10.49
N PRO A 3 -5.51 -2.71 9.34
CA PRO A 3 -4.41 -1.97 8.72
C PRO A 3 -4.84 -0.60 8.17
N SER A 4 -3.85 0.25 7.86
CA SER A 4 -4.11 1.52 7.20
C SER A 4 -4.61 1.32 5.76
N GLY A 5 -5.17 2.38 5.16
CA GLY A 5 -5.58 2.34 3.77
C GLY A 5 -4.45 1.97 2.81
N THR A 6 -3.26 2.53 3.05
CA THR A 6 -2.07 2.21 2.25
C THR A 6 -1.69 0.74 2.38
N ALA A 7 -1.69 0.21 3.61
CA ALA A 7 -1.38 -1.19 3.84
C ALA A 7 -2.36 -2.11 3.11
N LEU A 8 -3.66 -1.79 3.16
CA LEU A 8 -4.68 -2.55 2.44
C LEU A 8 -4.48 -2.47 0.92
N MET A 9 -4.12 -1.30 0.41
CA MET A 9 -3.86 -1.13 -1.02
C MET A 9 -2.66 -1.99 -1.47
N LEU A 10 -1.59 -2.02 -0.67
CA LEU A 10 -0.43 -2.88 -0.94
C LEU A 10 -0.82 -4.36 -0.90
N GLY A 11 -1.62 -4.75 0.10
CA GLY A 11 -2.12 -6.12 0.20
C GLY A 11 -2.96 -6.52 -1.01
N LYS A 12 -3.82 -5.63 -1.48
CA LYS A 12 -4.63 -5.87 -2.69
C LYS A 12 -3.74 -6.03 -3.94
N GLY A 13 -2.69 -5.20 -4.05
CA GLY A 13 -1.73 -5.32 -5.14
C GLY A 13 -1.04 -6.67 -5.16
N ILE A 14 -0.62 -7.16 -3.99
CA ILE A 14 0.01 -8.48 -3.84
C ILE A 14 -0.99 -9.57 -4.24
N ALA A 15 -2.23 -9.49 -3.76
CA ALA A 15 -3.26 -10.47 -4.07
C ALA A 15 -3.53 -10.52 -5.58
N THR A 16 -3.61 -9.37 -6.24
CA THR A 16 -3.77 -9.27 -7.68
C THR A 16 -2.62 -9.93 -8.42
N GLY A 17 -1.38 -9.69 -7.97
CA GLY A 17 -0.20 -10.34 -8.56
C GLY A 17 -0.22 -11.86 -8.40
N LYS A 18 -0.90 -12.37 -7.39
CA LYS A 18 -1.10 -13.80 -7.17
C LYS A 18 -2.37 -14.34 -7.84
N ASN A 19 -3.10 -13.51 -8.57
CA ASN A 19 -4.40 -13.85 -9.17
C ASN A 19 -5.42 -14.32 -8.13
N LYS A 20 -5.43 -13.66 -6.97
CA LYS A 20 -6.32 -14.00 -5.86
C LYS A 20 -6.98 -12.77 -5.28
N ASN A 21 -8.09 -12.98 -4.57
CA ASN A 21 -8.74 -11.91 -3.82
C ASN A 21 -8.09 -11.79 -2.44
N LEU A 22 -7.87 -10.57 -1.98
CA LEU A 22 -7.24 -10.32 -0.69
C LEU A 22 -7.98 -11.04 0.45
N TYR A 23 -9.30 -11.00 0.46
CA TYR A 23 -10.08 -11.62 1.52
C TYR A 23 -9.93 -13.13 1.57
N ASN A 24 -9.61 -13.76 0.45
CA ASN A 24 -9.32 -15.20 0.41
C ASN A 24 -7.96 -15.51 1.04
N LEU A 25 -7.07 -14.52 1.12
CA LEU A 25 -5.74 -14.70 1.68
C LEU A 25 -5.68 -14.41 3.18
N ILE A 26 -6.51 -13.51 3.70
CA ILE A 26 -6.47 -13.13 5.12
C ILE A 26 -7.79 -13.30 5.85
N GLY A 27 -8.91 -13.27 5.16
CA GLY A 27 -10.25 -13.32 5.78
C GLY A 27 -10.65 -11.99 6.43
N LYS A 28 -11.90 -11.61 6.26
CA LYS A 28 -12.46 -10.34 6.75
C LYS A 28 -12.36 -10.17 8.27
N LYS A 29 -12.52 -11.27 9.02
CA LYS A 29 -12.55 -11.20 10.49
C LYS A 29 -11.24 -10.72 11.10
N TYR A 30 -10.17 -10.71 10.32
CA TYR A 30 -8.86 -10.25 10.79
C TYR A 30 -8.54 -8.80 10.40
N LEU A 31 -9.38 -8.18 9.58
CA LEU A 31 -9.23 -6.76 9.29
C LEU A 31 -9.55 -5.94 10.54
N ASN A 32 -8.96 -4.76 10.64
CA ASN A 32 -9.07 -3.87 11.79
C ASN A 32 -8.38 -4.41 13.07
N ARG A 33 -7.46 -5.33 12.89
CA ARG A 33 -6.57 -5.78 13.97
C ARG A 33 -5.17 -5.24 13.77
N LYS A 34 -4.50 -4.98 14.88
CA LYS A 34 -3.12 -4.53 14.87
C LYS A 34 -2.18 -5.58 14.30
N THR A 35 -2.40 -6.84 14.66
CA THR A 35 -1.56 -7.97 14.23
C THR A 35 -2.46 -9.11 13.77
N PHE A 36 -2.08 -9.75 12.68
CA PHE A 36 -2.79 -10.89 12.13
C PHE A 36 -2.09 -12.19 12.51
N PRO A 37 -2.85 -13.29 12.70
CA PRO A 37 -2.23 -14.58 13.03
C PRO A 37 -1.29 -15.06 11.95
N TYR A 38 -0.24 -15.75 12.37
CA TYR A 38 0.63 -16.46 11.44
C TYR A 38 -0.15 -17.57 10.73
N GLY A 39 0.37 -17.99 9.59
CA GLY A 39 -0.26 -19.04 8.79
C GLY A 39 -1.15 -18.54 7.68
N LYS A 40 -1.44 -17.26 7.65
CA LYS A 40 -2.11 -16.63 6.50
C LYS A 40 -1.06 -16.25 5.45
N LYS A 41 -1.44 -16.28 4.18
CA LYS A 41 -0.50 -15.99 3.08
C LYS A 41 -0.08 -14.53 3.03
N ILE A 42 -0.97 -13.63 3.41
CA ILE A 42 -0.65 -12.20 3.56
C ILE A 42 -0.94 -11.83 5.01
N ASN A 43 0.07 -11.33 5.68
CA ASN A 43 -0.04 -10.89 7.06
C ASN A 43 0.16 -9.38 7.13
N PHE A 44 -0.57 -8.76 8.04
CA PHE A 44 -0.44 -7.33 8.32
C PHE A 44 0.05 -7.14 9.75
N ASN A 45 0.94 -6.19 9.92
CA ASN A 45 1.38 -5.76 11.24
C ASN A 45 1.32 -4.24 11.24
N SER A 46 0.55 -3.67 12.15
CA SER A 46 0.36 -2.22 12.21
C SER A 46 0.97 -1.68 13.49
N ILE A 47 1.85 -0.69 13.32
CA ILE A 47 2.53 -0.04 14.43
C ILE A 47 2.14 1.44 14.43
N ARG A 48 1.64 1.91 15.56
CA ARG A 48 1.30 3.30 15.78
C ARG A 48 2.14 3.79 16.96
N LYS A 49 3.20 4.55 16.65
CA LYS A 49 4.16 4.94 17.66
C LYS A 49 4.73 6.33 17.34
N GLY A 50 4.70 7.22 18.35
CA GLY A 50 5.32 8.53 18.25
C GLY A 50 4.82 9.37 17.09
N GLU A 51 5.72 10.09 16.47
CA GLU A 51 5.41 11.04 15.39
C GLU A 51 5.69 10.48 13.98
N ILE A 52 5.52 9.17 13.81
CA ILE A 52 5.75 8.54 12.49
C ILE A 52 4.75 9.12 11.50
N ILE A 53 5.28 9.77 10.46
CA ILE A 53 4.47 10.33 9.37
C ILE A 53 3.93 9.23 8.49
N GLY A 54 4.80 8.32 8.07
CA GLY A 54 4.40 7.15 7.31
C GLY A 54 5.59 6.26 7.04
N GLU A 55 5.46 4.99 7.41
CA GLU A 55 6.42 3.97 7.06
C GLU A 55 5.65 2.72 6.64
N HIS A 56 5.99 2.19 5.48
CA HIS A 56 5.38 0.99 4.94
C HIS A 56 6.47 0.05 4.46
N GLU A 57 6.37 -1.19 4.88
CA GLU A 57 7.32 -2.22 4.50
C GLU A 57 6.56 -3.42 3.93
N VAL A 58 7.07 -3.96 2.83
CA VAL A 58 6.56 -5.20 2.24
C VAL A 58 7.69 -6.19 2.18
N LYS A 59 7.45 -7.39 2.71
CA LYS A 59 8.41 -8.49 2.69
C LYS A 59 7.84 -9.67 1.91
N PHE A 60 8.63 -10.19 1.01
CA PHE A 60 8.36 -11.44 0.30
C PHE A 60 9.41 -12.46 0.72
N SER A 61 8.97 -13.58 1.27
CA SER A 61 9.87 -14.63 1.72
C SER A 61 9.42 -16.00 1.22
N ASN A 62 10.37 -16.82 0.84
CA ASN A 62 10.10 -18.22 0.47
C ASN A 62 10.85 -19.20 1.37
N GLY A 63 11.38 -18.74 2.51
CA GLY A 63 12.15 -19.56 3.44
C GLY A 63 13.63 -19.67 3.12
N LYS A 64 14.05 -19.27 1.93
CA LYS A 64 15.46 -19.29 1.49
C LYS A 64 16.00 -17.90 1.21
N GLU A 65 15.11 -16.98 0.91
CA GLU A 65 15.46 -15.59 0.61
C GLU A 65 14.34 -14.66 1.03
N ILE A 66 14.67 -13.41 1.23
CA ILE A 66 13.69 -12.36 1.55
C ILE A 66 13.98 -11.17 0.65
N ILE A 67 12.92 -10.64 0.03
CA ILE A 67 12.97 -9.35 -0.64
C ILE A 67 12.16 -8.38 0.20
N THR A 68 12.77 -7.25 0.55
CA THR A 68 12.12 -6.21 1.36
C THR A 68 12.06 -4.92 0.56
N LEU A 69 10.85 -4.35 0.49
CA LEU A 69 10.62 -3.01 -0.06
C LEU A 69 10.18 -2.13 1.09
N ASN A 70 10.87 -1.02 1.30
CA ASN A 70 10.56 -0.10 2.38
C ASN A 70 10.44 1.32 1.87
N HIS A 71 9.42 2.03 2.35
CA HIS A 71 9.23 3.45 2.12
C HIS A 71 8.99 4.13 3.45
N GLU A 72 9.78 5.15 3.74
CA GLU A 72 9.63 5.93 4.95
C GLU A 72 9.52 7.41 4.60
N ALA A 73 8.44 8.03 5.04
CA ALA A 73 8.20 9.45 4.81
C ALA A 73 8.63 10.25 6.05
N PHE A 74 9.49 11.23 5.86
CA PHE A 74 9.98 12.10 6.94
C PHE A 74 9.26 13.45 6.99
N ASP A 75 8.63 13.84 5.89
CA ASP A 75 7.96 15.13 5.75
C ASP A 75 6.68 14.96 4.95
N ARG A 76 5.58 15.49 5.46
CA ARG A 76 4.28 15.43 4.79
C ARG A 76 4.26 16.21 3.48
N ALA A 77 5.21 17.14 3.30
CA ALA A 77 5.32 17.95 2.08
C ALA A 77 5.46 17.09 0.82
N LEU A 78 6.05 15.89 0.93
CA LEU A 78 6.16 15.00 -0.23
C LEU A 78 4.78 14.64 -0.81
N TYR A 79 3.78 14.51 0.04
CA TYR A 79 2.41 14.20 -0.40
C TYR A 79 1.78 15.40 -1.09
N SER A 80 1.99 16.60 -0.55
CA SER A 80 1.51 17.85 -1.17
C SER A 80 2.17 18.09 -2.52
N GLU A 81 3.46 17.84 -2.63
CA GLU A 81 4.21 17.97 -3.89
C GLU A 81 3.66 17.00 -4.94
N GLY A 82 3.38 15.76 -4.56
CA GLY A 82 2.76 14.78 -5.45
C GLY A 82 1.38 15.21 -5.91
N ALA A 83 0.57 15.75 -4.99
CA ALA A 83 -0.77 16.23 -5.30
C ALA A 83 -0.73 17.42 -6.29
N LEU A 84 0.20 18.35 -6.07
CA LEU A 84 0.38 19.50 -6.98
C LEU A 84 0.83 19.05 -8.37
N SER A 85 1.75 18.10 -8.44
CA SER A 85 2.20 17.53 -9.71
C SER A 85 1.06 16.86 -10.46
N ALA A 86 0.24 16.09 -9.75
CA ALA A 86 -0.93 15.44 -10.32
C ALA A 86 -1.95 16.47 -10.82
N GLY A 87 -2.18 17.54 -10.04
CA GLY A 87 -3.09 18.61 -10.44
C GLY A 87 -2.64 19.30 -11.73
N LYS A 88 -1.36 19.63 -11.84
CA LYS A 88 -0.79 20.24 -13.06
C LYS A 88 -0.94 19.31 -14.27
N TRP A 89 -0.68 18.03 -14.07
CA TRP A 89 -0.81 17.04 -15.13
C TRP A 89 -2.26 16.92 -15.60
N LEU A 90 -3.22 16.89 -14.66
CA LEU A 90 -4.65 16.81 -14.98
C LEU A 90 -5.13 17.98 -15.85
N MET A 91 -4.57 19.16 -15.66
CA MET A 91 -4.93 20.33 -16.46
C MET A 91 -4.65 20.16 -17.96
N THR A 92 -3.78 19.21 -18.32
CA THR A 92 -3.45 18.90 -19.71
C THR A 92 -4.33 17.83 -20.31
N LYS A 93 -5.27 17.26 -19.52
CA LYS A 93 -6.07 16.11 -19.93
C LYS A 93 -7.52 16.49 -20.20
N LYS A 94 -8.16 15.71 -21.06
CA LYS A 94 -9.60 15.82 -21.30
C LYS A 94 -10.37 15.34 -20.06
N PRO A 95 -11.62 15.80 -19.85
CA PRO A 95 -12.41 15.29 -18.74
C PRO A 95 -12.49 13.77 -18.74
N GLY A 96 -12.30 13.16 -17.56
CA GLY A 96 -12.28 11.70 -17.40
C GLY A 96 -11.78 11.31 -16.04
N LEU A 97 -11.72 10.02 -15.79
CA LEU A 97 -11.18 9.45 -14.56
C LEU A 97 -9.73 8.98 -14.81
N TYR A 98 -8.83 9.48 -14.00
CA TYR A 98 -7.40 9.18 -14.11
C TYR A 98 -6.86 8.67 -12.79
N SER A 99 -5.78 7.89 -12.85
CA SER A 99 -5.07 7.37 -11.69
C SER A 99 -3.61 7.81 -11.72
N MET A 100 -2.90 7.60 -10.62
CA MET A 100 -1.45 7.84 -10.56
C MET A 100 -0.70 6.94 -11.56
N ARG A 101 -1.23 5.77 -11.86
CA ARG A 101 -0.63 4.88 -12.87
C ARG A 101 -0.64 5.54 -14.24
N ASP A 102 -1.70 6.28 -14.56
CA ASP A 102 -1.80 7.01 -15.82
C ASP A 102 -0.75 8.12 -15.88
N LEU A 103 -0.62 8.88 -14.79
CA LEU A 103 0.38 9.95 -14.69
C LEU A 103 1.80 9.41 -14.84
N MET A 104 2.10 8.27 -14.20
CA MET A 104 3.41 7.64 -14.24
C MET A 104 3.62 6.76 -15.47
N ASN A 105 2.61 6.67 -16.33
CA ASN A 105 2.64 5.89 -17.57
C ASN A 105 2.87 4.39 -17.35
N PHE A 106 2.36 3.85 -16.28
CA PHE A 106 2.29 2.40 -16.06
C PHE A 106 1.10 1.81 -16.78
N LYS A 107 1.33 0.69 -17.43
CA LYS A 107 0.29 -0.02 -18.16
C LYS A 107 -0.18 -1.28 -17.42
#